data_20d07010ddb88965a53e314f0ba1d714
#
_entry.id   20d07010ddb88965a53e314f0ba1d714
#
_cell.length_a   1.000
_cell.length_b   1.000
_cell.length_c   1.000
_cell.angle_alpha   90.00
_cell.angle_beta   90.00
_cell.angle_gamma   90.00
#
_symmetry.space_group_name_H-M   'P 1'
#
loop_
_entity.id
_entity.type
_entity.pdbx_description
1 polymer ?
#
loop_
_entity_poly.entity_id
_entity_poly.type
_entity_poly.pdbx_seq_one_letter_code
_entity_poly.pdbx_strand_id
1 'polypeptide(L)'
;GVFPEKDEDNADWKIADSAIDALKRAPADKPFFIAAGFRLPHVPCFASQKWFDLYPDATLQMPPVKEDDRADLPKFADFLHWKLPEPRLSTLRKFNEWRPLVRAYLACVSFMDSQVGRLISQLEATGRLDNTIIVLWGHHGWHLGEKLITGKNTLWERSTRVPLIFAGPGIKAGQVCTSPVELLDIFPSLLALAKLPARPDLEGHSLVPQFQDASAPREWPAITTHNQGNHTIRSQDWRYIRYADGSEELYDMKNDPNEWSNLAKDPQHTAKKTELAKWLPKIDKAPVPGSKSRILTYEPTTGEAIWEDKPIDKSAPLPEP
;
A
#
# COMPACT_ATOMS: atom_id res chain seq x y z
N GLY A 1 -17.28 6.70 -10.69
CA GLY A 1 -18.49 7.44 -11.08
C GLY A 1 -19.52 7.48 -9.98
N VAL A 2 -20.58 8.26 -10.19
CA VAL A 2 -21.68 8.42 -9.22
C VAL A 2 -22.60 7.21 -9.29
N PHE A 3 -22.48 6.34 -8.30
CA PHE A 3 -23.29 5.14 -8.11
C PHE A 3 -22.90 4.43 -6.78
N PRO A 4 -23.82 3.84 -6.01
CA PRO A 4 -25.27 3.93 -6.14
C PRO A 4 -25.79 5.33 -5.78
N GLU A 5 -27.10 5.53 -5.97
CA GLU A 5 -27.75 6.80 -5.63
C GLU A 5 -27.77 7.02 -4.11
N LYS A 6 -27.93 5.95 -3.35
CA LYS A 6 -27.94 5.96 -1.87
C LYS A 6 -26.75 5.18 -1.32
N ASP A 7 -26.17 5.66 -0.25
CA ASP A 7 -25.02 5.01 0.42
C ASP A 7 -25.36 3.61 0.91
N GLU A 8 -26.58 3.37 1.38
CA GLU A 8 -27.04 2.10 1.93
C GLU A 8 -27.01 0.95 0.90
N ASP A 9 -27.04 1.29 -0.39
CA ASP A 9 -26.94 0.31 -1.46
C ASP A 9 -25.48 -0.09 -1.78
N ASN A 10 -24.51 0.64 -1.24
CA ASN A 10 -23.08 0.33 -1.42
C ASN A 10 -22.68 -0.90 -0.57
N ALA A 11 -21.79 -1.72 -1.12
CA ALA A 11 -21.29 -2.92 -0.43
C ALA A 11 -20.58 -2.57 0.90
N ASP A 12 -19.79 -1.50 0.94
CA ASP A 12 -19.05 -1.12 2.13
C ASP A 12 -19.96 -0.62 3.26
N TRP A 13 -21.12 -0.04 2.94
CA TRP A 13 -22.15 0.25 3.94
C TRP A 13 -22.64 -1.04 4.62
N LYS A 14 -22.93 -2.08 3.84
CA LYS A 14 -23.39 -3.37 4.36
C LYS A 14 -22.33 -4.10 5.18
N ILE A 15 -21.05 -3.92 4.82
CA ILE A 15 -19.92 -4.41 5.63
C ILE A 15 -19.91 -3.72 6.98
N ALA A 16 -20.07 -2.38 7.02
CA ALA A 16 -20.15 -1.63 8.27
C ALA A 16 -21.36 -2.09 9.12
N ASP A 17 -22.54 -2.27 8.52
CA ASP A 17 -23.73 -2.79 9.23
C ASP A 17 -23.45 -4.16 9.85
N SER A 18 -22.83 -5.06 9.11
CA SER A 18 -22.49 -6.41 9.60
C SER A 18 -21.54 -6.36 10.80
N ALA A 19 -20.54 -5.47 10.76
CA ALA A 19 -19.59 -5.29 11.86
C ALA A 19 -20.25 -4.60 13.07
N ILE A 20 -21.12 -3.62 12.87
CA ILE A 20 -21.93 -2.96 13.90
C ILE A 20 -22.82 -3.99 14.61
N ASP A 21 -23.49 -4.85 13.84
CA ASP A 21 -24.32 -5.91 14.40
C ASP A 21 -23.51 -6.95 15.17
N ALA A 22 -22.29 -7.25 14.73
CA ALA A 22 -21.38 -8.11 15.49
C ALA A 22 -20.98 -7.45 16.82
N LEU A 23 -20.69 -6.16 16.84
CA LEU A 23 -20.41 -5.39 18.06
C LEU A 23 -21.58 -5.40 19.05
N LYS A 24 -22.81 -5.22 18.56
CA LYS A 24 -24.02 -5.25 19.38
C LYS A 24 -24.27 -6.62 20.01
N ARG A 25 -23.94 -7.70 19.30
CA ARG A 25 -24.10 -9.08 19.77
C ARG A 25 -22.94 -9.59 20.62
N ALA A 26 -21.78 -8.88 20.62
CA ALA A 26 -20.62 -9.32 21.38
C ALA A 26 -20.93 -9.34 22.89
N PRO A 27 -20.67 -10.45 23.61
CA PRO A 27 -20.91 -10.55 25.03
C PRO A 27 -20.19 -9.45 25.81
N ALA A 28 -20.80 -8.96 26.90
CA ALA A 28 -20.21 -7.92 27.71
C ALA A 28 -19.04 -8.45 28.59
N ASP A 29 -19.07 -9.72 28.92
CA ASP A 29 -18.13 -10.42 29.80
C ASP A 29 -16.94 -11.10 29.08
N LYS A 30 -16.89 -10.99 27.74
CA LYS A 30 -15.83 -11.62 26.94
C LYS A 30 -15.15 -10.63 26.02
N PRO A 31 -13.86 -10.80 25.76
CA PRO A 31 -13.18 -10.05 24.72
C PRO A 31 -13.77 -10.41 23.34
N PHE A 32 -13.68 -9.46 22.42
CA PHE A 32 -14.06 -9.68 21.03
C PHE A 32 -12.90 -9.32 20.08
N PHE A 33 -12.91 -9.92 18.91
CA PHE A 33 -12.09 -9.54 17.77
C PHE A 33 -12.99 -9.43 16.54
N ILE A 34 -13.05 -8.25 15.95
CA ILE A 34 -13.87 -7.97 14.76
C ILE A 34 -12.98 -7.36 13.69
N ALA A 35 -12.99 -7.95 12.51
CA ALA A 35 -12.33 -7.41 11.33
C ALA A 35 -13.39 -6.97 10.30
N ALA A 36 -13.31 -5.70 9.87
CA ALA A 36 -14.15 -5.14 8.82
C ALA A 36 -13.28 -4.81 7.61
N GLY A 37 -13.49 -5.50 6.50
CA GLY A 37 -12.70 -5.31 5.27
C GLY A 37 -13.50 -4.52 4.24
N PHE A 38 -13.21 -3.22 4.10
CA PHE A 38 -13.81 -2.35 3.09
C PHE A 38 -13.14 -2.56 1.74
N ARG A 39 -13.92 -2.47 0.67
CA ARG A 39 -13.44 -2.61 -0.69
C ARG A 39 -12.90 -1.30 -1.26
N LEU A 40 -13.58 -0.19 -0.99
CA LEU A 40 -13.20 1.11 -1.53
C LEU A 40 -11.92 1.66 -0.85
N PRO A 41 -11.10 2.40 -1.59
CA PRO A 41 -11.28 2.92 -2.95
C PRO A 41 -10.84 2.01 -4.11
N HIS A 42 -10.96 0.69 -4.00
CA HIS A 42 -10.65 -0.22 -5.12
C HIS A 42 -11.53 0.08 -6.34
N VAL A 43 -10.95 0.01 -7.52
CA VAL A 43 -11.68 0.18 -8.78
C VAL A 43 -12.73 -0.94 -8.99
N PRO A 44 -13.88 -0.63 -9.60
CA PRO A 44 -14.32 0.68 -10.07
C PRO A 44 -14.69 1.61 -8.90
N CYS A 45 -14.25 2.87 -8.99
CA CYS A 45 -14.48 3.87 -7.96
C CYS A 45 -15.90 4.45 -8.07
N PHE A 46 -16.81 3.96 -7.24
CA PHE A 46 -18.20 4.37 -7.20
C PHE A 46 -18.62 4.82 -5.80
N ALA A 47 -19.23 6.01 -5.72
CA ALA A 47 -19.83 6.55 -4.50
C ALA A 47 -21.05 7.42 -4.86
N SER A 48 -21.93 7.72 -3.90
CA SER A 48 -23.06 8.62 -4.13
C SER A 48 -22.59 10.07 -4.37
N GLN A 49 -23.46 10.90 -4.99
CA GLN A 49 -23.14 12.26 -5.45
C GLN A 49 -22.53 13.13 -4.35
N LYS A 50 -23.05 13.07 -3.12
CA LYS A 50 -22.59 13.92 -2.01
C LYS A 50 -21.10 13.80 -1.72
N TRP A 51 -20.50 12.63 -1.98
CA TRP A 51 -19.06 12.41 -1.78
C TRP A 51 -18.23 13.06 -2.88
N PHE A 52 -18.75 13.11 -4.10
CA PHE A 52 -18.15 13.85 -5.21
C PHE A 52 -18.23 15.37 -5.00
N ASP A 53 -19.27 15.86 -4.34
CA ASP A 53 -19.46 17.29 -4.07
C ASP A 53 -18.40 17.85 -3.11
N LEU A 54 -17.73 16.99 -2.33
CA LEU A 54 -16.58 17.37 -1.50
C LEU A 54 -15.34 17.75 -2.33
N TYR A 55 -15.29 17.37 -3.61
CA TYR A 55 -14.14 17.55 -4.49
C TYR A 55 -14.54 18.29 -5.78
N PRO A 56 -14.78 19.60 -5.70
CA PRO A 56 -15.07 20.41 -6.90
C PRO A 56 -13.87 20.43 -7.84
N ASP A 57 -14.10 20.35 -9.14
CA ASP A 57 -13.04 20.36 -10.15
C ASP A 57 -12.09 21.56 -10.04
N ALA A 58 -12.60 22.73 -9.66
CA ALA A 58 -11.81 23.95 -9.53
C ALA A 58 -10.73 23.88 -8.43
N THR A 59 -10.95 23.06 -7.39
CA THR A 59 -10.03 22.93 -6.24
C THR A 59 -9.36 21.56 -6.17
N LEU A 60 -9.68 20.65 -7.09
CA LEU A 60 -9.12 19.31 -7.10
C LEU A 60 -7.61 19.35 -7.35
N GLN A 61 -6.85 18.89 -6.36
CA GLN A 61 -5.40 18.74 -6.48
C GLN A 61 -5.08 17.45 -7.22
N MET A 62 -4.31 17.57 -8.31
CA MET A 62 -3.86 16.43 -9.08
C MET A 62 -2.55 15.86 -8.53
N PRO A 63 -2.31 14.56 -8.64
CA PRO A 63 -1.02 13.97 -8.31
C PRO A 63 0.14 14.64 -9.07
N PRO A 64 1.32 14.79 -8.45
CA PRO A 64 2.49 15.29 -9.16
C PRO A 64 2.96 14.29 -10.21
N VAL A 65 3.22 14.77 -11.41
CA VAL A 65 3.72 13.96 -12.53
C VAL A 65 4.91 14.65 -13.16
N LYS A 66 5.97 13.88 -13.43
CA LYS A 66 7.14 14.27 -14.20
C LYS A 66 7.13 13.48 -15.51
N GLU A 67 7.17 14.15 -16.66
CA GLU A 67 6.95 13.51 -17.96
C GLU A 67 8.06 12.52 -18.34
N ASP A 68 9.28 12.76 -17.89
CA ASP A 68 10.44 11.88 -18.11
C ASP A 68 10.80 11.00 -16.91
N ASP A 69 9.86 10.83 -15.95
CA ASP A 69 10.06 10.12 -14.69
C ASP A 69 10.54 8.66 -14.85
N ARG A 70 10.34 8.08 -16.03
CA ARG A 70 10.74 6.69 -16.31
C ARG A 70 12.02 6.57 -17.15
N ALA A 71 12.66 7.68 -17.48
CA ALA A 71 13.83 7.69 -18.38
C ALA A 71 15.08 7.03 -17.77
N ASP A 72 15.21 7.03 -16.45
CA ASP A 72 16.35 6.46 -15.71
C ASP A 72 16.06 5.10 -15.07
N LEU A 73 14.83 4.57 -15.26
CA LEU A 73 14.44 3.27 -14.71
C LEU A 73 15.11 2.10 -15.45
N PRO A 74 15.37 0.99 -14.75
CA PRO A 74 15.71 -0.25 -15.41
C PRO A 74 14.48 -0.81 -16.15
N LYS A 75 14.72 -1.38 -17.33
CA LYS A 75 13.65 -1.96 -18.16
C LYS A 75 12.80 -2.99 -17.40
N PHE A 76 13.38 -3.69 -16.44
CA PHE A 76 12.69 -4.72 -15.66
C PHE A 76 11.58 -4.14 -14.77
N ALA A 77 11.67 -2.89 -14.36
CA ALA A 77 10.63 -2.21 -13.60
C ALA A 77 9.26 -2.25 -14.30
N ASP A 78 9.27 -2.15 -15.64
CA ASP A 78 8.05 -2.19 -16.46
C ASP A 78 7.40 -3.57 -16.50
N PHE A 79 8.16 -4.62 -16.26
CA PHE A 79 7.64 -5.99 -16.29
C PHE A 79 6.76 -6.31 -15.09
N LEU A 80 6.93 -5.63 -13.94
CA LEU A 80 6.07 -5.82 -12.77
C LEU A 80 4.61 -5.46 -13.03
N HIS A 81 4.36 -4.57 -13.97
CA HIS A 81 3.01 -4.15 -14.36
C HIS A 81 2.73 -4.40 -15.86
N TRP A 82 3.38 -5.44 -16.43
CA TRP A 82 3.19 -5.86 -17.81
C TRP A 82 1.76 -6.33 -18.05
N LYS A 83 1.13 -5.81 -19.11
CA LYS A 83 -0.22 -6.19 -19.53
C LYS A 83 -1.29 -6.17 -18.42
N LEU A 84 -1.15 -5.27 -17.43
CA LEU A 84 -2.21 -5.07 -16.45
C LEU A 84 -3.40 -4.30 -17.07
N PRO A 85 -4.62 -4.55 -16.57
CA PRO A 85 -5.83 -3.91 -17.09
C PRO A 85 -5.96 -2.43 -16.69
N GLU A 86 -5.18 -1.98 -15.72
CA GLU A 86 -5.20 -0.60 -15.26
C GLU A 86 -4.71 0.35 -16.37
N PRO A 87 -5.47 1.42 -16.70
CA PRO A 87 -5.13 2.31 -17.79
C PRO A 87 -3.84 3.09 -17.50
N ARG A 88 -3.03 3.28 -18.53
CA ARG A 88 -1.86 4.16 -18.48
C ARG A 88 -2.30 5.61 -18.42
N LEU A 89 -1.45 6.49 -17.89
CA LEU A 89 -1.76 7.92 -17.81
C LEU A 89 -2.00 8.55 -19.17
N SER A 90 -1.24 8.15 -20.19
CA SER A 90 -1.44 8.57 -21.59
C SER A 90 -2.87 8.28 -22.09
N THR A 91 -3.37 7.08 -21.79
CA THR A 91 -4.76 6.69 -22.13
C THR A 91 -5.79 7.56 -21.39
N LEU A 92 -5.60 7.78 -20.10
CA LEU A 92 -6.51 8.62 -19.30
C LEU A 92 -6.51 10.07 -19.79
N ARG A 93 -5.34 10.61 -20.15
CA ARG A 93 -5.21 11.95 -20.72
C ARG A 93 -5.89 12.06 -22.08
N LYS A 94 -5.67 11.08 -22.95
CA LYS A 94 -6.27 11.00 -24.29
C LYS A 94 -7.80 11.08 -24.26
N PHE A 95 -8.42 10.46 -23.27
CA PHE A 95 -9.88 10.43 -23.10
C PHE A 95 -10.41 11.45 -22.09
N ASN A 96 -9.56 12.32 -21.52
CA ASN A 96 -9.90 13.28 -20.46
C ASN A 96 -10.44 12.63 -19.19
N GLU A 97 -10.02 11.38 -18.87
CA GLU A 97 -10.50 10.60 -17.74
C GLU A 97 -9.59 10.66 -16.50
N TRP A 98 -8.43 11.31 -16.59
CA TRP A 98 -7.50 11.35 -15.45
C TRP A 98 -8.08 12.13 -14.26
N ARG A 99 -8.57 13.35 -14.47
CA ARG A 99 -9.20 14.16 -13.42
C ARG A 99 -10.46 13.52 -12.86
N PRO A 100 -11.39 12.98 -13.66
CA PRO A 100 -12.52 12.17 -13.18
C PRO A 100 -12.11 10.98 -12.33
N LEU A 101 -11.05 10.25 -12.70
CA LEU A 101 -10.54 9.12 -11.91
C LEU A 101 -10.05 9.57 -10.53
N VAL A 102 -9.21 10.62 -10.47
CA VAL A 102 -8.70 11.16 -9.19
C VAL A 102 -9.85 11.61 -8.29
N ARG A 103 -10.83 12.33 -8.85
CA ARG A 103 -12.03 12.77 -8.12
C ARG A 103 -12.84 11.59 -7.57
N ALA A 104 -13.07 10.58 -8.40
CA ALA A 104 -13.80 9.38 -7.99
C ALA A 104 -13.06 8.60 -6.89
N TYR A 105 -11.75 8.50 -6.98
CA TYR A 105 -10.93 7.87 -5.94
C TYR A 105 -11.08 8.58 -4.59
N LEU A 106 -10.96 9.91 -4.56
CA LEU A 106 -11.11 10.71 -3.34
C LEU A 106 -12.54 10.63 -2.77
N ALA A 107 -13.56 10.65 -3.61
CA ALA A 107 -14.94 10.46 -3.19
C ALA A 107 -15.16 9.11 -2.51
N CYS A 108 -14.56 8.04 -3.06
CA CYS A 108 -14.59 6.70 -2.47
C CYS A 108 -13.84 6.64 -1.13
N VAL A 109 -12.71 7.33 -0.99
CA VAL A 109 -11.98 7.43 0.28
C VAL A 109 -12.86 8.08 1.35
N SER A 110 -13.52 9.21 1.04
CA SER A 110 -14.40 9.88 1.99
C SER A 110 -15.62 9.05 2.37
N PHE A 111 -16.20 8.33 1.40
CA PHE A 111 -17.30 7.40 1.71
C PHE A 111 -16.82 6.28 2.64
N MET A 112 -15.68 5.64 2.36
CA MET A 112 -15.12 4.58 3.21
C MET A 112 -14.79 5.09 4.60
N ASP A 113 -14.18 6.27 4.71
CA ASP A 113 -13.88 6.93 5.99
C ASP A 113 -15.16 7.12 6.83
N SER A 114 -16.28 7.50 6.20
CA SER A 114 -17.57 7.60 6.89
C SER A 114 -18.04 6.25 7.46
N GLN A 115 -17.72 5.14 6.81
CA GLN A 115 -18.05 3.81 7.33
C GLN A 115 -17.19 3.44 8.56
N VAL A 116 -15.92 3.83 8.56
CA VAL A 116 -15.06 3.75 9.77
C VAL A 116 -15.66 4.58 10.90
N GLY A 117 -16.10 5.80 10.60
CA GLY A 117 -16.80 6.67 11.57
C GLY A 117 -18.02 6.01 12.20
N ARG A 118 -18.84 5.28 11.42
CA ARG A 118 -19.99 4.53 11.92
C ARG A 118 -19.60 3.44 12.92
N LEU A 119 -18.50 2.72 12.67
CA LEU A 119 -17.98 1.70 13.60
C LEU A 119 -17.48 2.32 14.91
N ILE A 120 -16.73 3.42 14.83
CA ILE A 120 -16.23 4.14 16.02
C ILE A 120 -17.40 4.67 16.84
N SER A 121 -18.39 5.31 16.21
CA SER A 121 -19.60 5.77 16.90
C SER A 121 -20.36 4.62 17.58
N GLN A 122 -20.37 3.44 16.99
CA GLN A 122 -21.01 2.27 17.66
C GLN A 122 -20.21 1.77 18.88
N LEU A 123 -18.86 1.80 18.83
CA LEU A 123 -18.02 1.50 20.00
C LEU A 123 -18.27 2.50 21.12
N GLU A 124 -18.37 3.78 20.79
CA GLU A 124 -18.69 4.84 21.75
C GLU A 124 -20.07 4.64 22.37
N ALA A 125 -21.11 4.45 21.55
CA ALA A 125 -22.49 4.23 22.00
C ALA A 125 -22.66 2.99 22.90
N THR A 126 -21.79 2.00 22.77
CA THR A 126 -21.78 0.80 23.61
C THR A 126 -20.87 0.91 24.84
N GLY A 127 -20.21 2.06 25.05
CA GLY A 127 -19.26 2.28 26.15
C GLY A 127 -17.99 1.41 26.05
N ARG A 128 -17.64 0.93 24.86
CA ARG A 128 -16.51 0.02 24.65
C ARG A 128 -15.28 0.70 24.03
N LEU A 129 -15.39 1.95 23.59
CA LEU A 129 -14.32 2.66 22.88
C LEU A 129 -13.04 2.71 23.72
N ASP A 130 -13.13 3.06 24.99
CA ASP A 130 -11.96 3.23 25.88
C ASP A 130 -11.25 1.91 26.21
N ASN A 131 -11.87 0.77 25.94
CA ASN A 131 -11.30 -0.57 26.17
C ASN A 131 -11.16 -1.38 24.88
N THR A 132 -11.03 -0.71 23.75
CA THR A 132 -10.86 -1.36 22.45
C THR A 132 -9.62 -0.85 21.75
N ILE A 133 -8.77 -1.77 21.30
CA ILE A 133 -7.66 -1.46 20.40
C ILE A 133 -8.22 -1.43 18.98
N ILE A 134 -8.04 -0.31 18.30
CA ILE A 134 -8.45 -0.10 16.92
C ILE A 134 -7.20 -0.09 16.06
N VAL A 135 -7.21 -0.88 14.98
CA VAL A 135 -6.17 -0.85 13.95
C VAL A 135 -6.82 -0.59 12.61
N LEU A 136 -6.40 0.48 11.94
CA LEU A 136 -6.83 0.82 10.58
C LEU A 136 -5.62 0.82 9.66
N TRP A 137 -5.71 0.08 8.55
CA TRP A 137 -4.63 0.05 7.55
C TRP A 137 -5.15 -0.16 6.13
N GLY A 138 -4.36 0.27 5.15
CA GLY A 138 -4.49 -0.18 3.76
C GLY A 138 -3.57 -1.38 3.51
N HIS A 139 -3.97 -2.34 2.65
CA HIS A 139 -3.11 -3.50 2.36
C HIS A 139 -2.12 -3.22 1.22
N HIS A 140 -2.37 -2.21 0.39
CA HIS A 140 -1.46 -1.64 -0.60
C HIS A 140 -1.91 -0.22 -0.94
N GLY A 141 -0.99 0.57 -1.51
CA GLY A 141 -1.29 1.88 -2.07
C GLY A 141 -1.79 1.80 -3.51
N TRP A 142 -1.78 2.95 -4.21
CA TRP A 142 -2.26 3.08 -5.58
C TRP A 142 -1.62 4.29 -6.27
N HIS A 143 -1.07 4.10 -7.48
CA HIS A 143 -0.69 5.20 -8.35
C HIS A 143 -1.93 5.81 -9.01
N LEU A 144 -2.01 7.12 -9.00
CA LEU A 144 -3.06 7.91 -9.66
C LEU A 144 -2.52 8.76 -10.81
N GLY A 145 -1.39 8.37 -11.39
CA GLY A 145 -0.68 9.04 -12.47
C GLY A 145 0.83 9.20 -12.20
N GLU A 146 1.28 9.09 -10.96
CA GLU A 146 2.70 9.08 -10.64
C GLU A 146 3.39 7.91 -11.36
N LYS A 147 4.63 8.07 -11.77
CA LYS A 147 5.34 7.13 -12.66
C LYS A 147 4.60 6.87 -13.99
N LEU A 148 3.74 7.82 -14.41
CA LEU A 148 2.94 7.77 -15.64
C LEU A 148 1.98 6.56 -15.74
N ILE A 149 1.63 5.96 -14.61
CA ILE A 149 0.77 4.78 -14.52
C ILE A 149 -0.38 4.98 -13.54
N THR A 150 -1.35 4.08 -13.61
CA THR A 150 -2.28 3.83 -12.50
C THR A 150 -2.12 2.38 -12.03
N GLY A 151 -2.54 2.11 -10.79
CA GLY A 151 -2.45 0.75 -10.26
C GLY A 151 -1.48 0.59 -9.10
N LYS A 152 -1.17 -0.67 -8.76
CA LYS A 152 -0.53 -1.06 -7.51
C LYS A 152 0.64 -2.04 -7.66
N ASN A 153 0.82 -2.61 -8.85
CA ASN A 153 1.79 -3.69 -9.06
C ASN A 153 3.20 -3.13 -9.30
N THR A 154 3.72 -2.38 -8.34
CA THR A 154 5.05 -1.77 -8.37
C THR A 154 5.72 -1.85 -7.00
N LEU A 155 6.99 -1.46 -6.92
CA LEU A 155 7.76 -1.39 -5.68
C LEU A 155 8.03 0.04 -5.21
N TRP A 156 7.44 1.04 -5.88
CA TRP A 156 7.57 2.46 -5.54
C TRP A 156 6.66 2.87 -4.39
N GLU A 157 6.93 4.03 -3.81
CA GLU A 157 6.27 4.57 -2.61
C GLU A 157 4.73 4.55 -2.72
N ARG A 158 4.17 4.93 -3.87
CA ARG A 158 2.71 5.02 -4.05
C ARG A 158 1.98 3.68 -3.95
N SER A 159 2.65 2.59 -4.28
CA SER A 159 2.10 1.23 -4.13
C SER A 159 2.38 0.62 -2.76
N THR A 160 3.50 0.96 -2.13
CA THR A 160 3.98 0.27 -0.93
C THR A 160 3.68 1.01 0.36
N ARG A 161 3.45 2.34 0.31
CA ARG A 161 3.08 3.13 1.48
C ARG A 161 1.58 3.18 1.64
N VAL A 162 1.12 2.82 2.84
CA VAL A 162 -0.30 2.79 3.21
C VAL A 162 -0.53 3.47 4.55
N PRO A 163 -1.75 3.93 4.84
CA PRO A 163 -2.13 4.28 6.20
C PRO A 163 -1.94 3.09 7.13
N LEU A 164 -1.39 3.33 8.32
CA LEU A 164 -1.40 2.40 9.44
C LEU A 164 -1.60 3.21 10.72
N ILE A 165 -2.74 3.03 11.36
CA ILE A 165 -3.17 3.80 12.53
C ILE A 165 -3.53 2.82 13.63
N PHE A 166 -2.99 3.07 14.82
CA PHE A 166 -3.38 2.38 16.04
C PHE A 166 -3.99 3.37 17.03
N ALA A 167 -5.07 2.99 17.67
CA ALA A 167 -5.70 3.76 18.74
C ALA A 167 -6.21 2.84 19.85
N GLY A 168 -6.30 3.35 21.07
CA GLY A 168 -6.85 2.62 22.22
C GLY A 168 -5.88 2.46 23.38
N PRO A 169 -6.18 1.57 24.33
CA PRO A 169 -5.38 1.36 25.52
C PRO A 169 -3.92 1.02 25.21
N GLY A 170 -3.01 1.66 25.95
CA GLY A 170 -1.57 1.43 25.77
C GLY A 170 -0.92 2.19 24.59
N ILE A 171 -1.66 3.07 23.92
CA ILE A 171 -1.20 3.84 22.77
C ILE A 171 -1.34 5.33 23.06
N LYS A 172 -0.24 6.07 22.96
CA LYS A 172 -0.24 7.53 23.18
C LYS A 172 -0.92 8.23 22.02
N ALA A 173 -2.00 8.96 22.30
CA ALA A 173 -2.78 9.65 21.29
C ALA A 173 -2.03 10.84 20.65
N GLY A 174 -2.41 11.20 19.42
CA GLY A 174 -1.92 12.39 18.72
C GLY A 174 -0.47 12.31 18.27
N GLN A 175 0.14 11.12 18.22
CA GLN A 175 1.52 10.92 17.79
C GLN A 175 1.58 10.51 16.31
N VAL A 176 2.63 10.94 15.63
CA VAL A 176 2.96 10.51 14.25
C VAL A 176 4.35 9.92 14.27
N CYS A 177 4.46 8.62 14.01
CA CYS A 177 5.73 7.94 13.80
C CYS A 177 6.12 8.05 12.31
N THR A 178 7.33 8.56 12.05
CA THR A 178 7.86 8.70 10.67
C THR A 178 8.74 7.54 10.25
N SER A 179 9.08 6.63 11.16
CA SER A 179 9.86 5.44 10.82
C SER A 179 9.03 4.49 9.95
N PRO A 180 9.58 3.98 8.85
CA PRO A 180 8.91 2.94 8.06
C PRO A 180 8.66 1.69 8.90
N VAL A 181 7.47 1.13 8.76
CA VAL A 181 7.03 -0.10 9.44
C VAL A 181 6.36 -1.03 8.44
N GLU A 182 6.14 -2.28 8.82
CA GLU A 182 5.55 -3.29 7.94
C GLU A 182 4.17 -3.71 8.44
N LEU A 183 3.30 -4.17 7.55
CA LEU A 183 2.03 -4.77 7.95
C LEU A 183 2.24 -6.06 8.76
N LEU A 184 3.39 -6.73 8.62
CA LEU A 184 3.78 -7.86 9.44
C LEU A 184 3.91 -7.50 10.93
N ASP A 185 4.17 -6.24 11.25
CA ASP A 185 4.32 -5.72 12.61
C ASP A 185 2.98 -5.63 13.37
N ILE A 186 1.86 -5.67 12.66
CA ILE A 186 0.52 -5.57 13.26
C ILE A 186 0.29 -6.72 14.24
N PHE A 187 0.55 -7.95 13.84
CA PHE A 187 0.23 -9.12 14.65
C PHE A 187 1.06 -9.18 15.95
N PRO A 188 2.41 -9.07 15.95
CA PRO A 188 3.18 -9.03 17.20
C PRO A 188 2.83 -7.82 18.09
N SER A 189 2.45 -6.68 17.47
CA SER A 189 1.98 -5.51 18.25
C SER A 189 0.66 -5.79 18.97
N LEU A 190 -0.28 -6.43 18.30
CA LEU A 190 -1.57 -6.82 18.91
C LEU A 190 -1.38 -7.85 20.01
N LEU A 191 -0.49 -8.85 19.85
CA LEU A 191 -0.17 -9.78 20.93
C LEU A 191 0.35 -9.05 22.17
N ALA A 192 1.29 -8.12 21.99
CA ALA A 192 1.87 -7.35 23.08
C ALA A 192 0.83 -6.45 23.76
N LEU A 193 0.00 -5.72 23.01
CA LEU A 193 -1.07 -4.87 23.55
C LEU A 193 -2.13 -5.69 24.30
N ALA A 194 -2.47 -6.87 23.79
CA ALA A 194 -3.42 -7.79 24.42
C ALA A 194 -2.80 -8.61 25.58
N LYS A 195 -1.51 -8.42 25.89
CA LYS A 195 -0.74 -9.17 26.90
C LYS A 195 -0.78 -10.68 26.68
N LEU A 196 -0.79 -11.10 25.40
CA LEU A 196 -0.71 -12.48 24.98
C LEU A 196 0.76 -12.91 24.82
N PRO A 197 1.07 -14.21 24.90
CA PRO A 197 2.43 -14.71 24.68
C PRO A 197 2.99 -14.30 23.31
N ALA A 198 4.28 -13.92 23.30
CA ALA A 198 4.98 -13.64 22.06
C ALA A 198 5.11 -14.90 21.19
N ARG A 199 5.14 -14.72 19.87
CA ARG A 199 5.31 -15.77 18.88
C ARG A 199 6.68 -15.60 18.22
N PRO A 200 7.68 -16.42 18.55
CA PRO A 200 9.05 -16.27 18.02
C PRO A 200 9.19 -16.65 16.54
N ASP A 201 8.20 -17.30 15.98
CA ASP A 201 8.11 -17.66 14.57
C ASP A 201 7.60 -16.55 13.64
N LEU A 202 7.23 -15.39 14.21
CA LEU A 202 6.79 -14.23 13.42
C LEU A 202 8.00 -13.43 12.94
N GLU A 203 7.94 -12.96 11.68
CA GLU A 203 8.98 -12.12 11.07
C GLU A 203 8.79 -10.63 11.39
N GLY A 204 7.57 -10.20 11.73
CA GLY A 204 7.26 -8.83 12.12
C GLY A 204 7.74 -8.48 13.53
N HIS A 205 7.87 -7.19 13.81
CA HIS A 205 8.37 -6.64 15.08
C HIS A 205 7.31 -5.80 15.77
N SER A 206 7.18 -5.95 17.09
CA SER A 206 6.21 -5.18 17.88
C SER A 206 6.49 -3.68 17.82
N LEU A 207 5.46 -2.88 17.56
CA LEU A 207 5.48 -1.43 17.51
C LEU A 207 5.21 -0.77 18.88
N VAL A 208 5.15 -1.53 19.96
CA VAL A 208 4.90 -0.99 21.30
C VAL A 208 5.86 0.15 21.68
N PRO A 209 7.17 0.11 21.37
CA PRO A 209 8.04 1.26 21.62
C PRO A 209 7.55 2.54 20.94
N GLN A 210 7.11 2.47 19.66
CA GLN A 210 6.60 3.60 18.89
C GLN A 210 5.23 4.07 19.38
N PHE A 211 4.44 3.20 20.03
CA PHE A 211 3.17 3.60 20.63
C PHE A 211 3.37 4.47 21.88
N GLN A 212 4.49 4.32 22.58
CA GLN A 212 4.84 5.11 23.75
C GLN A 212 5.58 6.39 23.39
N ASP A 213 6.47 6.29 22.40
CA ASP A 213 7.27 7.39 21.87
C ASP A 213 7.42 7.22 20.36
N ALA A 214 6.74 8.08 19.58
CA ALA A 214 6.77 8.04 18.13
C ALA A 214 8.17 8.25 17.54
N SER A 215 9.11 8.81 18.31
CA SER A 215 10.52 8.98 17.94
C SER A 215 11.41 7.80 18.36
N ALA A 216 10.85 6.78 19.00
CA ALA A 216 11.63 5.61 19.40
C ALA A 216 12.32 4.99 18.17
N PRO A 217 13.63 4.70 18.27
CA PRO A 217 14.39 4.19 17.14
C PRO A 217 13.85 2.82 16.69
N ARG A 218 13.90 2.60 15.38
CA ARG A 218 13.59 1.32 14.77
C ARG A 218 14.80 0.85 13.95
N GLU A 219 15.27 -0.33 14.25
CA GLU A 219 16.42 -0.94 13.56
C GLU A 219 16.07 -1.47 12.17
N TRP A 220 14.89 -2.05 12.03
CA TRP A 220 14.45 -2.75 10.83
C TRP A 220 13.83 -1.79 9.80
N PRO A 221 14.27 -1.82 8.53
CA PRO A 221 13.55 -1.15 7.45
C PRO A 221 12.26 -1.90 7.12
N ALA A 222 11.37 -1.25 6.36
CA ALA A 222 10.23 -1.94 5.79
C ALA A 222 10.62 -2.64 4.47
N ILE A 223 10.17 -3.89 4.30
CA ILE A 223 10.47 -4.72 3.14
C ILE A 223 9.17 -5.07 2.41
N THR A 224 9.16 -4.90 1.09
CA THR A 224 8.04 -5.36 0.27
C THR A 224 8.57 -6.21 -0.87
N THR A 225 7.93 -7.34 -1.12
CA THR A 225 8.23 -8.25 -2.22
C THR A 225 7.08 -8.27 -3.22
N HIS A 226 7.39 -8.18 -4.51
CA HIS A 226 6.41 -8.34 -5.58
C HIS A 226 6.90 -9.37 -6.59
N ASN A 227 6.38 -10.58 -6.52
CA ASN A 227 6.92 -11.79 -7.16
C ASN A 227 8.35 -12.13 -6.68
N GLN A 228 8.83 -13.29 -7.03
CA GLN A 228 10.15 -13.75 -6.63
C GLN A 228 11.26 -12.87 -7.23
N GLY A 229 12.26 -12.54 -6.44
CA GLY A 229 13.42 -11.77 -6.87
C GLY A 229 13.23 -10.25 -6.91
N ASN A 230 12.02 -9.75 -6.68
CA ASN A 230 11.75 -8.31 -6.77
C ASN A 230 11.41 -7.76 -5.39
N HIS A 231 12.29 -6.93 -4.84
CA HIS A 231 12.19 -6.44 -3.47
C HIS A 231 12.44 -4.94 -3.38
N THR A 232 11.74 -4.27 -2.48
CA THR A 232 12.08 -2.92 -2.06
C THR A 232 12.37 -2.88 -0.56
N ILE A 233 13.41 -2.14 -0.20
CA ILE A 233 13.84 -1.86 1.16
C ILE A 233 13.59 -0.37 1.43
N ARG A 234 12.75 -0.05 2.39
CA ARG A 234 12.42 1.33 2.79
C ARG A 234 12.97 1.61 4.19
N SER A 235 14.11 2.30 4.27
CA SER A 235 14.64 2.86 5.51
C SER A 235 14.09 4.26 5.76
N GLN A 236 14.51 4.94 6.84
CA GLN A 236 14.01 6.28 7.20
C GLN A 236 14.12 7.28 6.03
N ASP A 237 15.28 7.36 5.39
CA ASP A 237 15.57 8.38 4.37
C ASP A 237 15.81 7.80 2.97
N TRP A 238 15.83 6.47 2.82
CA TRP A 238 16.21 5.84 1.56
C TRP A 238 15.23 4.76 1.15
N ARG A 239 15.06 4.62 -0.18
CA ARG A 239 14.46 3.45 -0.81
C ARG A 239 15.47 2.78 -1.74
N TYR A 240 15.62 1.49 -1.60
CA TYR A 240 16.40 0.66 -2.50
C TYR A 240 15.50 -0.42 -3.10
N ILE A 241 15.52 -0.56 -4.41
CA ILE A 241 14.78 -1.59 -5.14
C ILE A 241 15.79 -2.47 -5.87
N ARG A 242 15.58 -3.77 -5.79
CA ARG A 242 16.31 -4.76 -6.58
C ARG A 242 15.33 -5.66 -7.29
N TYR A 243 15.57 -5.84 -8.58
CA TYR A 243 14.79 -6.69 -9.45
C TYR A 243 15.43 -8.05 -9.64
N ALA A 244 14.64 -9.04 -10.14
CA ALA A 244 15.09 -10.42 -10.32
C ALA A 244 16.23 -10.56 -11.33
N ASP A 245 16.36 -9.65 -12.31
CA ASP A 245 17.47 -9.58 -13.27
C ASP A 245 18.75 -8.94 -12.68
N GLY A 246 18.72 -8.52 -11.43
CA GLY A 246 19.81 -7.83 -10.74
C GLY A 246 19.86 -6.33 -10.96
N SER A 247 18.97 -5.75 -11.78
CA SER A 247 18.89 -4.30 -11.94
C SER A 247 18.36 -3.62 -10.66
N GLU A 248 18.69 -2.34 -10.48
CA GLU A 248 18.52 -1.65 -9.21
C GLU A 248 17.97 -0.24 -9.39
N GLU A 249 17.25 0.23 -8.36
CA GLU A 249 16.92 1.63 -8.15
C GLU A 249 17.31 2.05 -6.72
N LEU A 250 17.66 3.33 -6.57
CA LEU A 250 17.95 3.94 -5.27
C LEU A 250 17.41 5.36 -5.24
N TYR A 251 16.71 5.72 -4.17
CA TYR A 251 16.12 7.04 -4.00
C TYR A 251 16.41 7.62 -2.63
N ASP A 252 16.75 8.91 -2.60
CA ASP A 252 16.84 9.72 -1.38
C ASP A 252 15.44 10.25 -1.04
N MET A 253 14.70 9.51 -0.24
CA MET A 253 13.30 9.82 0.08
C MET A 253 13.12 11.10 0.91
N LYS A 254 14.19 11.62 1.49
CA LYS A 254 14.17 12.88 2.22
C LYS A 254 14.17 14.08 1.26
N ASN A 255 14.97 14.02 0.19
CA ASN A 255 15.13 15.10 -0.77
C ASN A 255 14.31 14.88 -2.06
N ASP A 256 13.99 13.62 -2.37
CA ASP A 256 13.19 13.22 -3.52
C ASP A 256 12.06 12.25 -3.11
N PRO A 257 11.03 12.73 -2.41
CA PRO A 257 9.92 11.90 -1.93
C PRO A 257 9.02 11.36 -3.05
N ASN A 258 9.20 11.82 -4.29
CA ASN A 258 8.47 11.34 -5.46
C ASN A 258 9.26 10.33 -6.30
N GLU A 259 10.48 9.98 -5.89
CA GLU A 259 11.32 9.00 -6.59
C GLU A 259 11.61 9.37 -8.05
N TRP A 260 11.89 10.67 -8.30
CA TRP A 260 12.11 11.20 -9.65
C TRP A 260 13.52 10.97 -10.21
N SER A 261 14.48 10.66 -9.34
CA SER A 261 15.89 10.51 -9.75
C SER A 261 16.48 9.21 -9.19
N ASN A 262 16.73 8.24 -10.08
CA ASN A 262 17.33 6.98 -9.72
C ASN A 262 18.83 7.11 -9.52
N LEU A 263 19.30 7.04 -8.29
CA LEU A 263 20.70 7.18 -7.88
C LEU A 263 21.49 5.86 -7.92
N ALA A 264 20.91 4.76 -8.34
CA ALA A 264 21.53 3.43 -8.27
C ALA A 264 22.81 3.31 -9.09
N LYS A 265 22.96 4.10 -10.16
CA LYS A 265 24.15 4.11 -11.04
C LYS A 265 25.24 5.10 -10.59
N ASP A 266 24.94 5.97 -9.62
CA ASP A 266 25.91 6.94 -9.10
C ASP A 266 26.91 6.25 -8.17
N PRO A 267 28.23 6.27 -8.47
CA PRO A 267 29.26 5.65 -7.64
C PRO A 267 29.30 6.19 -6.21
N GLN A 268 28.89 7.44 -5.99
CA GLN A 268 28.86 8.06 -4.66
C GLN A 268 27.89 7.33 -3.70
N HIS A 269 26.89 6.63 -4.22
CA HIS A 269 25.88 5.93 -3.44
C HIS A 269 26.12 4.41 -3.32
N THR A 270 27.27 3.89 -3.80
CA THR A 270 27.60 2.45 -3.74
C THR A 270 27.57 1.92 -2.31
N ALA A 271 28.13 2.64 -1.35
CA ALA A 271 28.13 2.24 0.06
C ALA A 271 26.69 2.13 0.62
N LYS A 272 25.81 3.09 0.26
CA LYS A 272 24.41 3.10 0.70
C LYS A 272 23.65 1.91 0.10
N LYS A 273 23.82 1.60 -1.18
CA LYS A 273 23.22 0.39 -1.79
C LYS A 273 23.68 -0.87 -1.08
N THR A 274 24.97 -1.01 -0.81
CA THR A 274 25.53 -2.17 -0.11
C THR A 274 24.95 -2.32 1.31
N GLU A 275 24.76 -1.20 2.01
CA GLU A 275 24.12 -1.19 3.33
C GLU A 275 22.68 -1.71 3.26
N LEU A 276 21.88 -1.17 2.34
CA LEU A 276 20.47 -1.52 2.20
C LEU A 276 20.27 -2.94 1.66
N ALA A 277 21.14 -3.40 0.75
CA ALA A 277 21.09 -4.74 0.19
C ALA A 277 21.24 -5.87 1.23
N LYS A 278 21.82 -5.58 2.41
CA LYS A 278 21.90 -6.54 3.52
C LYS A 278 20.53 -6.98 4.05
N TRP A 279 19.51 -6.16 3.81
CA TRP A 279 18.13 -6.40 4.24
C TRP A 279 17.30 -7.17 3.21
N LEU A 280 17.84 -7.47 2.04
CA LEU A 280 17.14 -8.31 1.06
C LEU A 280 16.77 -9.66 1.69
N PRO A 281 15.57 -10.18 1.41
CA PRO A 281 15.11 -11.45 1.95
C PRO A 281 16.11 -12.58 1.67
N LYS A 282 16.48 -13.32 2.70
CA LYS A 282 17.33 -14.52 2.57
C LYS A 282 16.56 -15.74 2.06
N ILE A 283 15.25 -15.73 2.30
CA ILE A 283 14.31 -16.76 1.84
C ILE A 283 13.39 -16.07 0.83
N ASP A 284 13.58 -16.42 -0.43
CA ASP A 284 12.81 -15.87 -1.55
C ASP A 284 12.08 -17.02 -2.26
N LYS A 285 10.81 -17.18 -1.92
CA LYS A 285 10.02 -18.34 -2.37
C LYS A 285 9.42 -18.09 -3.75
N ALA A 286 9.46 -19.13 -4.56
CA ALA A 286 8.70 -19.17 -5.81
C ALA A 286 7.19 -19.04 -5.54
N PRO A 287 6.41 -18.57 -6.51
CA PRO A 287 4.95 -18.55 -6.42
C PRO A 287 4.38 -19.91 -6.06
N VAL A 288 3.26 -19.94 -5.34
CA VAL A 288 2.56 -21.18 -5.03
C VAL A 288 2.25 -21.95 -6.33
N PRO A 289 2.53 -23.25 -6.41
CA PRO A 289 2.25 -24.05 -7.61
C PRO A 289 0.80 -23.87 -8.10
N GLY A 290 0.65 -23.60 -9.41
CA GLY A 290 -0.66 -23.34 -10.03
C GLY A 290 -1.08 -21.87 -10.03
N SER A 291 -0.38 -20.97 -9.35
CA SER A 291 -0.59 -19.53 -9.47
C SER A 291 -0.17 -19.06 -10.86
N LYS A 292 -1.06 -18.36 -11.56
CA LYS A 292 -0.78 -17.83 -12.92
C LYS A 292 -1.03 -16.34 -13.04
N SER A 293 -2.11 -15.85 -12.43
CA SER A 293 -2.52 -14.46 -12.58
C SER A 293 -1.52 -13.48 -11.94
N ARG A 294 -1.02 -12.55 -12.75
CA ARG A 294 -0.08 -11.48 -12.35
C ARG A 294 1.24 -12.02 -11.78
N ILE A 295 1.64 -13.21 -12.21
CA ILE A 295 2.92 -13.79 -11.85
C ILE A 295 3.96 -13.41 -12.90
N LEU A 296 5.03 -12.78 -12.43
CA LEU A 296 6.26 -12.53 -13.16
C LEU A 296 7.35 -13.45 -12.60
N THR A 297 7.98 -14.24 -13.46
CA THR A 297 9.15 -15.01 -13.13
C THR A 297 10.32 -14.60 -14.02
N TYR A 298 11.53 -14.86 -13.53
CA TYR A 298 12.76 -14.59 -14.26
C TYR A 298 13.65 -15.82 -14.25
N GLU A 299 14.16 -16.19 -15.44
CA GLU A 299 15.09 -17.31 -15.61
C GLU A 299 16.52 -16.76 -15.76
N PRO A 300 17.37 -16.87 -14.71
CA PRO A 300 18.69 -16.25 -14.74
C PRO A 300 19.64 -16.83 -15.81
N THR A 301 19.46 -18.10 -16.18
CA THR A 301 20.34 -18.78 -17.15
C THR A 301 20.10 -18.30 -18.58
N THR A 302 18.85 -17.99 -18.93
CA THR A 302 18.47 -17.49 -20.25
C THR A 302 18.28 -15.95 -20.28
N GLY A 303 18.16 -15.34 -19.10
CA GLY A 303 17.79 -13.93 -18.97
C GLY A 303 16.36 -13.64 -19.44
N GLU A 304 15.48 -14.64 -19.40
CA GLU A 304 14.11 -14.52 -19.89
C GLU A 304 13.17 -14.12 -18.75
N ALA A 305 12.37 -13.10 -19.00
CA ALA A 305 11.26 -12.72 -18.11
C ALA A 305 9.96 -13.32 -18.66
N ILE A 306 9.17 -13.95 -17.78
CA ILE A 306 7.96 -14.70 -18.13
C ILE A 306 6.80 -14.10 -17.36
N TRP A 307 5.78 -13.62 -18.08
CA TRP A 307 4.53 -13.08 -17.52
C TRP A 307 3.38 -14.05 -17.76
N GLU A 308 2.77 -14.55 -16.70
CA GLU A 308 1.61 -15.48 -16.76
C GLU A 308 1.86 -16.66 -17.71
N ASP A 309 2.98 -17.36 -17.51
CA ASP A 309 3.47 -18.49 -18.29
C ASP A 309 3.84 -18.15 -19.77
N LYS A 310 3.96 -16.88 -20.11
CA LYS A 310 4.34 -16.43 -21.47
C LYS A 310 5.61 -15.58 -21.42
N PRO A 311 6.63 -15.93 -22.22
CA PRO A 311 7.82 -15.10 -22.34
C PRO A 311 7.47 -13.66 -22.75
N ILE A 312 8.12 -12.70 -22.11
CA ILE A 312 8.06 -11.29 -22.53
C ILE A 312 9.04 -11.12 -23.70
N ASP A 313 8.53 -10.71 -24.83
CA ASP A 313 9.37 -10.37 -25.99
C ASP A 313 10.25 -9.16 -25.65
N LYS A 314 11.57 -9.38 -25.58
CA LYS A 314 12.56 -8.33 -25.26
C LYS A 314 12.59 -7.21 -26.33
N SER A 315 12.14 -7.48 -27.53
CA SER A 315 12.03 -6.51 -28.63
C SER A 315 10.71 -5.75 -28.65
N ALA A 316 9.71 -6.25 -27.89
CA ALA A 316 8.44 -5.55 -27.79
C ALA A 316 8.63 -4.15 -27.19
N PRO A 317 7.93 -3.13 -27.71
CA PRO A 317 7.93 -1.83 -27.06
C PRO A 317 7.39 -1.98 -25.65
N LEU A 318 8.03 -1.28 -24.70
CA LEU A 318 7.48 -1.19 -23.33
C LEU A 318 6.06 -0.60 -23.42
N PRO A 319 5.14 -1.02 -22.52
CA PRO A 319 3.82 -0.41 -22.48
C PRO A 319 3.97 1.10 -22.38
N GLU A 320 3.32 1.82 -23.28
CA GLU A 320 3.32 3.29 -23.25
C GLU A 320 2.87 3.78 -21.86
N PRO A 321 3.57 4.76 -21.29
CA PRO A 321 3.24 5.31 -19.99
C PRO A 321 1.89 6.03 -19.94
#